data_2549f3182a3cc6a34f885c082c3771e0
#
_entry.id   2549f3182a3cc6a34f885c082c3771e0
#
_cell.length_a   1.000
_cell.length_b   1.000
_cell.length_c   1.000
_cell.angle_alpha   90.00
_cell.angle_beta   90.00
_cell.angle_gamma   90.00
#
_symmetry.space_group_name_H-M   'P 1'
#
loop_
_entity.id
_entity.type
_entity.pdbx_description
1 polymer ?
#
loop_
_entity_poly.entity_id
_entity_poly.type
_entity_poly.pdbx_seq_one_letter_code
_entity_poly.pdbx_strand_id
1 'polypeptide(L)'
;MRSFDIPDFYRSPIISRVKARRKALDPRKQDFAPTVLDFGTVRIQLARHFGFCFGVENAIEISYKAIAENEGKRIFLLSQMIHNPEVNADLQSRGVRFLQDTMGKPLVPLADLQPEDVVIVPAFGATVELEQTLVAKGIDVQKYNTTCPFVEKVWKRSAQLGGKEYTVVIHGKPTHEETRATFSHAAETGHALVVKNAEEAEFLASWMEGDRGDVEGFWQRFEGRATPGLDPQKHLHRVGVVNQTTMLASDTQAIADRVKQAVDADAQGEFANTRDTLCYATNDNQSATQGALNAGGADVALVVGGYNSSNTTHLVELCETTLPTFFVRNELEWKEDGVHHFDIHAKEIRVTAQPLPSQVSLQGEPPTVLVTSGASCPDASVERVVRLVLDHYGGRDVDSVLTEFEQSHS
;
A
#
# COMPACT_ATOMS: atom_id res chain seq x y z
N MET A 1 -8.07 -2.42 20.84
CA MET A 1 -7.52 -2.80 19.50
C MET A 1 -7.02 -4.23 19.67
N ARG A 2 -7.36 -5.14 18.74
CA ARG A 2 -6.88 -6.53 18.79
C ARG A 2 -5.35 -6.52 18.72
N SER A 3 -4.70 -7.34 19.53
CA SER A 3 -3.27 -7.65 19.45
C SER A 3 -3.11 -8.88 18.56
N PHE A 4 -2.16 -8.85 17.64
CA PHE A 4 -1.85 -9.96 16.75
C PHE A 4 -0.62 -10.70 17.25
N ASP A 5 -0.63 -12.03 17.10
CA ASP A 5 0.53 -12.88 17.39
C ASP A 5 1.41 -12.95 16.12
N ILE A 6 2.28 -11.97 15.99
CA ILE A 6 3.27 -11.89 14.91
C ILE A 6 4.67 -12.11 15.47
N PRO A 7 5.60 -12.66 14.69
CA PRO A 7 6.98 -12.88 15.12
C PRO A 7 7.68 -11.64 15.65
N ASP A 8 8.41 -11.80 16.75
CA ASP A 8 9.11 -10.70 17.41
C ASP A 8 10.15 -10.01 16.51
N PHE A 9 10.73 -10.75 15.56
CA PHE A 9 11.72 -10.16 14.63
C PHE A 9 11.14 -9.15 13.63
N TYR A 10 9.80 -9.04 13.51
CA TYR A 10 9.14 -7.94 12.81
C TYR A 10 8.92 -6.70 13.70
N ARG A 11 9.02 -6.86 15.00
CA ARG A 11 8.81 -5.80 15.98
C ARG A 11 10.09 -5.01 16.24
N SER A 12 9.95 -3.79 16.70
CA SER A 12 11.05 -2.91 17.07
C SER A 12 10.85 -2.42 18.50
N PRO A 13 11.81 -2.63 19.41
CA PRO A 13 11.77 -2.03 20.74
C PRO A 13 11.71 -0.50 20.69
N ILE A 14 12.53 0.15 19.86
CA ILE A 14 12.59 1.61 19.72
C ILE A 14 11.24 2.15 19.20
N ILE A 15 10.80 1.64 18.05
CA ILE A 15 9.58 2.12 17.39
C ILE A 15 8.34 1.83 18.27
N SER A 16 8.32 0.70 18.97
CA SER A 16 7.23 0.36 19.88
C SER A 16 7.09 1.38 21.03
N ARG A 17 8.21 1.82 21.63
CA ARG A 17 8.21 2.86 22.68
C ARG A 17 7.67 4.20 22.15
N VAL A 18 8.16 4.63 20.97
CA VAL A 18 7.68 5.85 20.32
C VAL A 18 6.18 5.77 20.03
N LYS A 19 5.73 4.69 19.40
CA LYS A 19 4.29 4.49 19.08
C LYS A 19 3.42 4.43 20.34
N ALA A 20 3.88 3.75 21.40
CA ALA A 20 3.17 3.65 22.67
C ALA A 20 3.01 5.03 23.33
N ARG A 21 4.08 5.83 23.40
CA ARG A 21 4.04 7.20 23.95
C ARG A 21 3.10 8.09 23.14
N ARG A 22 3.22 8.11 21.82
CA ARG A 22 2.36 8.90 20.93
C ARG A 22 0.88 8.50 21.06
N LYS A 23 0.60 7.20 21.21
CA LYS A 23 -0.76 6.71 21.43
C LYS A 23 -1.33 7.16 22.77
N ALA A 24 -0.52 7.23 23.81
CA ALA A 24 -0.94 7.73 25.12
C ALA A 24 -1.27 9.22 25.09
N LEU A 25 -0.48 10.03 24.35
CA LEU A 25 -0.69 11.47 24.20
C LEU A 25 -1.87 11.81 23.28
N ASP A 26 -2.03 11.05 22.18
CA ASP A 26 -3.09 11.25 21.20
C ASP A 26 -3.79 9.92 20.87
N PRO A 27 -4.70 9.46 21.77
CA PRO A 27 -5.42 8.18 21.57
C PRO A 27 -6.38 8.19 20.37
N ARG A 28 -6.81 9.39 19.93
CA ARG A 28 -7.70 9.56 18.76
C ARG A 28 -6.96 9.70 17.44
N LYS A 29 -5.62 9.75 17.46
CA LYS A 29 -4.77 9.89 16.28
C LYS A 29 -5.09 11.14 15.43
N GLN A 30 -5.37 12.26 16.06
CA GLN A 30 -5.72 13.52 15.39
C GLN A 30 -4.51 14.42 15.15
N ASP A 31 -3.42 14.19 15.88
CA ASP A 31 -2.16 14.92 15.73
C ASP A 31 -1.26 14.18 14.76
N PHE A 32 -1.01 14.77 13.60
CA PHE A 32 -0.12 14.26 12.56
C PHE A 32 1.30 14.84 12.62
N ALA A 33 1.61 15.65 13.63
CA ALA A 33 2.96 16.15 13.81
C ALA A 33 3.95 14.99 14.01
N PRO A 34 5.18 15.08 13.43
CA PRO A 34 6.18 14.03 13.58
C PRO A 34 6.70 13.94 15.02
N THR A 35 7.33 12.82 15.32
CA THR A 35 8.15 12.68 16.53
C THR A 35 9.59 13.02 16.18
N VAL A 36 10.19 13.98 16.89
CA VAL A 36 11.58 14.34 16.73
C VAL A 36 12.39 13.77 17.90
N LEU A 37 13.39 12.95 17.60
CA LEU A 37 14.36 12.40 18.55
C LEU A 37 15.72 13.06 18.30
N ASP A 38 16.23 13.81 19.28
CA ASP A 38 17.48 14.55 19.17
C ASP A 38 18.66 13.78 19.79
N PHE A 39 19.57 13.31 18.94
CA PHE A 39 20.76 12.57 19.34
C PHE A 39 21.99 13.48 19.49
N GLY A 40 21.82 14.79 19.35
CA GLY A 40 22.90 15.79 19.45
C GLY A 40 23.68 16.00 18.15
N THR A 41 24.06 14.92 17.47
CA THR A 41 24.77 14.93 16.17
C THR A 41 23.83 14.80 14.98
N VAL A 42 22.64 14.27 15.19
CA VAL A 42 21.57 14.11 14.20
C VAL A 42 20.21 14.13 14.90
N ARG A 43 19.20 14.62 14.22
CA ARG A 43 17.80 14.49 14.63
C ARG A 43 17.09 13.48 13.73
N ILE A 44 16.37 12.54 14.33
CA ILE A 44 15.51 11.61 13.60
C ILE A 44 14.08 12.10 13.73
N GLN A 45 13.47 12.46 12.62
CA GLN A 45 12.08 12.87 12.53
C GLN A 45 11.25 11.68 12.03
N LEU A 46 10.47 11.06 12.91
CA LEU A 46 9.60 9.93 12.57
C LEU A 46 8.20 10.44 12.24
N ALA A 47 7.64 10.04 11.09
CA ALA A 47 6.25 10.31 10.78
C ALA A 47 5.32 9.74 11.87
N ARG A 48 4.13 10.35 12.08
CA ARG A 48 3.22 9.93 13.15
C ARG A 48 2.67 8.51 12.97
N HIS A 49 2.41 8.11 11.73
CA HIS A 49 1.90 6.80 11.34
C HIS A 49 2.77 6.20 10.25
N PHE A 50 3.19 4.97 10.44
CA PHE A 50 3.98 4.15 9.51
C PHE A 50 4.04 2.71 10.03
N GLY A 51 4.59 1.80 9.20
CA GLY A 51 4.78 0.39 9.56
C GLY A 51 3.50 -0.44 9.42
N PHE A 52 3.54 -1.68 9.88
CA PHE A 52 2.46 -2.64 9.68
C PHE A 52 1.08 -2.12 10.08
N CYS A 53 0.12 -2.29 9.19
CA CYS A 53 -1.30 -2.01 9.45
C CYS A 53 -2.02 -3.26 9.96
N PHE A 54 -3.25 -3.08 10.44
CA PHE A 54 -4.12 -4.16 10.90
C PHE A 54 -4.24 -5.31 9.88
N GLY A 55 -4.47 -4.98 8.60
CA GLY A 55 -4.63 -5.99 7.54
C GLY A 55 -3.38 -6.84 7.34
N VAL A 56 -2.21 -6.22 7.43
CA VAL A 56 -0.93 -6.89 7.31
C VAL A 56 -0.63 -7.79 8.52
N GLU A 57 -0.81 -7.28 9.74
CA GLU A 57 -0.60 -8.09 10.95
C GLU A 57 -1.55 -9.29 10.99
N ASN A 58 -2.82 -9.11 10.62
CA ASN A 58 -3.79 -10.19 10.52
C ASN A 58 -3.37 -11.25 9.47
N ALA A 59 -2.86 -10.81 8.32
CA ALA A 59 -2.42 -11.71 7.27
C ALA A 59 -1.21 -12.54 7.71
N ILE A 60 -0.25 -11.94 8.40
CA ILE A 60 0.91 -12.63 8.96
C ILE A 60 0.47 -13.63 10.02
N GLU A 61 -0.35 -13.26 11.01
CA GLU A 61 -0.85 -14.16 12.06
C GLU A 61 -1.53 -15.40 11.45
N ILE A 62 -2.43 -15.23 10.48
CA ILE A 62 -3.15 -16.34 9.82
C ILE A 62 -2.16 -17.22 9.05
N SER A 63 -1.15 -16.64 8.39
CA SER A 63 -0.16 -17.42 7.64
C SER A 63 0.70 -18.29 8.54
N TYR A 64 1.14 -17.75 9.67
CA TYR A 64 1.88 -18.51 10.66
C TYR A 64 1.02 -19.62 11.29
N LYS A 65 -0.25 -19.34 11.55
CA LYS A 65 -1.21 -20.34 11.99
C LYS A 65 -1.41 -21.44 10.94
N ALA A 66 -1.53 -21.09 9.66
CA ALA A 66 -1.63 -22.06 8.57
C ALA A 66 -0.41 -22.98 8.51
N ILE A 67 0.80 -22.44 8.70
CA ILE A 67 2.04 -23.23 8.74
C ILE A 67 2.04 -24.17 9.94
N ALA A 68 1.74 -23.67 11.15
CA ALA A 68 1.76 -24.46 12.38
C ALA A 68 0.70 -25.59 12.40
N GLU A 69 -0.50 -25.35 11.87
CA GLU A 69 -1.58 -26.34 11.84
C GLU A 69 -1.44 -27.40 10.74
N ASN A 70 -0.53 -27.21 9.77
CA ASN A 70 -0.41 -28.08 8.59
C ASN A 70 1.03 -28.57 8.38
N GLU A 71 1.72 -28.91 9.46
CA GLU A 71 3.06 -29.47 9.40
C GLU A 71 3.07 -30.73 8.48
N GLY A 72 4.05 -30.80 7.58
CA GLY A 72 4.20 -31.89 6.61
C GLY A 72 3.30 -31.82 5.38
N LYS A 73 2.37 -30.86 5.29
CA LYS A 73 1.56 -30.62 4.08
C LYS A 73 2.23 -29.62 3.14
N ARG A 74 1.80 -29.63 1.88
CA ARG A 74 2.16 -28.58 0.93
C ARG A 74 1.32 -27.35 1.22
N ILE A 75 1.98 -26.22 1.44
CA ILE A 75 1.32 -24.94 1.71
C ILE A 75 1.65 -23.99 0.57
N PHE A 76 0.63 -23.40 0.00
CA PHE A 76 0.73 -22.45 -1.09
C PHE A 76 0.11 -21.11 -0.69
N LEU A 77 0.70 -20.04 -1.22
CA LEU A 77 0.17 -18.69 -1.18
C LEU A 77 -0.19 -18.29 -2.61
N LEU A 78 -1.35 -17.71 -2.86
CA LEU A 78 -1.80 -17.41 -4.22
C LEU A 78 -0.79 -16.52 -4.97
N SER A 79 -0.28 -15.48 -4.30
CA SER A 79 0.81 -14.63 -4.78
C SER A 79 1.64 -14.15 -3.58
N GLN A 80 2.27 -12.98 -3.64
CA GLN A 80 2.90 -12.40 -2.45
C GLN A 80 1.86 -12.10 -1.36
N MET A 81 2.20 -12.36 -0.09
CA MET A 81 1.32 -12.05 1.04
C MET A 81 1.02 -10.55 1.12
N ILE A 82 2.07 -9.78 1.03
CA ILE A 82 2.11 -8.33 1.00
C ILE A 82 3.29 -7.88 0.13
N HIS A 83 3.33 -6.63 -0.28
CA HIS A 83 4.44 -6.09 -1.06
C HIS A 83 5.64 -5.75 -0.14
N ASN A 84 6.19 -6.78 0.50
CA ASN A 84 7.41 -6.70 1.30
C ASN A 84 8.26 -7.95 1.08
N PRO A 85 9.50 -7.83 0.56
CA PRO A 85 10.34 -8.98 0.24
C PRO A 85 10.81 -9.76 1.47
N GLU A 86 11.05 -9.11 2.63
CA GLU A 86 11.48 -9.81 3.85
C GLU A 86 10.40 -10.75 4.36
N VAL A 87 9.13 -10.29 4.38
CA VAL A 87 7.99 -11.12 4.80
C VAL A 87 7.78 -12.29 3.85
N ASN A 88 7.86 -12.05 2.54
CA ASN A 88 7.67 -13.12 1.55
C ASN A 88 8.82 -14.15 1.60
N ALA A 89 10.06 -13.69 1.79
CA ALA A 89 11.22 -14.58 1.94
C ALA A 89 11.14 -15.42 3.23
N ASP A 90 10.68 -14.84 4.33
CA ASP A 90 10.46 -15.57 5.58
C ASP A 90 9.42 -16.68 5.41
N LEU A 91 8.26 -16.39 4.80
CA LEU A 91 7.25 -17.42 4.51
C LEU A 91 7.79 -18.54 3.59
N GLN A 92 8.57 -18.17 2.57
CA GLN A 92 9.22 -19.16 1.70
C GLN A 92 10.23 -20.03 2.46
N SER A 93 11.03 -19.46 3.37
CA SER A 93 11.99 -20.19 4.19
C SER A 93 11.32 -21.24 5.09
N ARG A 94 10.02 -21.04 5.37
CA ARG A 94 9.16 -21.98 6.14
C ARG A 94 8.42 -23.00 5.26
N GLY A 95 8.75 -23.05 3.97
CA GLY A 95 8.19 -24.04 3.04
C GLY A 95 6.92 -23.59 2.30
N VAL A 96 6.47 -22.33 2.46
CA VAL A 96 5.36 -21.79 1.68
C VAL A 96 5.81 -21.53 0.24
N ARG A 97 5.02 -21.98 -0.74
CA ARG A 97 5.29 -21.81 -2.17
C ARG A 97 4.28 -20.85 -2.79
N PHE A 98 4.71 -20.03 -3.76
CA PHE A 98 3.79 -19.12 -4.47
C PHE A 98 3.20 -19.81 -5.69
N LEU A 99 1.88 -19.68 -5.89
CA LEU A 99 1.19 -20.23 -7.07
C LEU A 99 1.38 -19.36 -8.30
N GLN A 100 1.45 -18.06 -8.12
CA GLN A 100 1.66 -17.08 -9.21
C GLN A 100 2.52 -15.91 -8.72
N ASP A 101 3.09 -15.17 -9.67
CA ASP A 101 3.74 -13.89 -9.38
C ASP A 101 2.70 -12.76 -9.20
N THR A 102 3.17 -11.55 -8.87
CA THR A 102 2.31 -10.38 -8.66
C THR A 102 1.55 -9.94 -9.91
N MET A 103 2.01 -10.34 -11.10
CA MET A 103 1.34 -10.09 -12.37
C MET A 103 0.29 -11.15 -12.72
N GLY A 104 0.19 -12.22 -11.92
CA GLY A 104 -0.72 -13.34 -12.14
C GLY A 104 -0.15 -14.43 -13.07
N LYS A 105 1.14 -14.39 -13.39
CA LYS A 105 1.78 -15.45 -14.16
C LYS A 105 1.96 -16.68 -13.27
N PRO A 106 1.49 -17.87 -13.69
CA PRO A 106 1.65 -19.09 -12.92
C PRO A 106 3.13 -19.44 -12.66
N LEU A 107 3.45 -19.73 -11.39
CA LEU A 107 4.72 -20.29 -10.92
C LEU A 107 4.58 -21.80 -10.66
N VAL A 108 3.37 -22.21 -10.26
CA VAL A 108 2.99 -23.62 -10.12
C VAL A 108 1.70 -23.80 -10.92
N PRO A 109 1.63 -24.80 -11.82
CA PRO A 109 0.40 -25.09 -12.55
C PRO A 109 -0.75 -25.42 -11.57
N LEU A 110 -1.90 -24.78 -11.72
CA LEU A 110 -3.06 -25.08 -10.89
C LEU A 110 -3.49 -26.55 -11.02
N ALA A 111 -3.17 -27.21 -12.16
CA ALA A 111 -3.42 -28.63 -12.37
C ALA A 111 -2.71 -29.53 -11.35
N ASP A 112 -1.56 -29.11 -10.83
CA ASP A 112 -0.72 -29.88 -9.90
C ASP A 112 -1.22 -29.83 -8.45
N LEU A 113 -2.22 -28.99 -8.16
CA LEU A 113 -2.82 -28.88 -6.84
C LEU A 113 -3.73 -30.07 -6.54
N GLN A 114 -3.64 -30.54 -5.30
CA GLN A 114 -4.43 -31.65 -4.75
C GLN A 114 -5.44 -31.13 -3.71
N PRO A 115 -6.53 -31.86 -3.43
CA PRO A 115 -7.52 -31.45 -2.42
C PRO A 115 -6.95 -31.26 -0.99
N GLU A 116 -5.83 -31.95 -0.69
CA GLU A 116 -5.17 -31.91 0.62
C GLU A 116 -4.22 -30.71 0.78
N ASP A 117 -3.94 -30.00 -0.31
CA ASP A 117 -3.09 -28.82 -0.29
C ASP A 117 -3.73 -27.69 0.49
N VAL A 118 -2.90 -26.95 1.19
CA VAL A 118 -3.33 -25.75 1.92
C VAL A 118 -3.04 -24.53 1.07
N VAL A 119 -4.07 -23.73 0.83
CA VAL A 119 -3.92 -22.47 0.08
C VAL A 119 -4.27 -21.29 0.99
N ILE A 120 -3.35 -20.33 1.06
CA ILE A 120 -3.52 -19.06 1.76
C ILE A 120 -3.89 -18.00 0.72
N VAL A 121 -5.00 -17.29 0.93
CA VAL A 121 -5.38 -16.13 0.13
C VAL A 121 -4.68 -14.89 0.69
N PRO A 122 -3.94 -14.10 -0.11
CA PRO A 122 -3.17 -12.96 0.38
C PRO A 122 -4.06 -11.79 0.81
N ALA A 123 -3.45 -10.79 1.46
CA ALA A 123 -4.15 -9.60 1.93
C ALA A 123 -4.87 -8.79 0.83
N PHE A 124 -4.46 -8.93 -0.41
CA PHE A 124 -5.08 -8.30 -1.59
C PHE A 124 -6.35 -9.01 -2.08
N GLY A 125 -6.61 -10.22 -1.55
CA GLY A 125 -7.68 -11.10 -2.02
C GLY A 125 -7.32 -11.89 -3.28
N ALA A 126 -8.31 -12.50 -3.88
CA ALA A 126 -8.20 -13.26 -5.13
C ALA A 126 -9.31 -12.87 -6.10
N THR A 127 -9.13 -13.18 -7.38
CA THR A 127 -10.22 -13.07 -8.35
C THR A 127 -11.22 -14.19 -8.15
N VAL A 128 -12.49 -13.93 -8.50
CA VAL A 128 -13.57 -14.90 -8.36
C VAL A 128 -13.29 -16.19 -9.15
N GLU A 129 -12.74 -16.06 -10.35
CA GLU A 129 -12.40 -17.20 -11.21
C GLU A 129 -11.33 -18.10 -10.60
N LEU A 130 -10.34 -17.49 -9.91
CA LEU A 130 -9.28 -18.24 -9.24
C LEU A 130 -9.85 -18.98 -8.01
N GLU A 131 -10.68 -18.31 -7.21
CA GLU A 131 -11.34 -18.93 -6.06
C GLU A 131 -12.23 -20.11 -6.50
N GLN A 132 -13.05 -19.92 -7.53
CA GLN A 132 -13.90 -20.97 -8.09
C GLN A 132 -13.08 -22.16 -8.60
N THR A 133 -11.94 -21.91 -9.25
CA THR A 133 -11.03 -22.96 -9.71
C THR A 133 -10.47 -23.78 -8.56
N LEU A 134 -10.08 -23.13 -7.45
CA LEU A 134 -9.56 -23.81 -6.27
C LEU A 134 -10.65 -24.62 -5.55
N VAL A 135 -11.85 -24.04 -5.40
CA VAL A 135 -13.00 -24.72 -4.81
C VAL A 135 -13.39 -25.95 -5.63
N ALA A 136 -13.40 -25.88 -6.97
CA ALA A 136 -13.66 -27.00 -7.85
C ALA A 136 -12.65 -28.14 -7.69
N LYS A 137 -11.45 -27.86 -7.17
CA LYS A 137 -10.43 -28.86 -6.82
C LYS A 137 -10.56 -29.40 -5.39
N GLY A 138 -11.56 -28.99 -4.64
CA GLY A 138 -11.79 -29.40 -3.26
C GLY A 138 -10.94 -28.66 -2.22
N ILE A 139 -10.32 -27.54 -2.61
CA ILE A 139 -9.48 -26.72 -1.71
C ILE A 139 -10.37 -25.71 -0.96
N ASP A 140 -10.25 -25.68 0.36
CA ASP A 140 -10.95 -24.71 1.21
C ASP A 140 -10.18 -23.37 1.21
N VAL A 141 -10.59 -22.46 0.33
CA VAL A 141 -9.99 -21.11 0.20
C VAL A 141 -10.39 -20.17 1.34
N GLN A 142 -11.42 -20.50 2.14
CA GLN A 142 -11.89 -19.63 3.22
C GLN A 142 -11.13 -19.87 4.53
N LYS A 143 -10.59 -21.05 4.75
CA LYS A 143 -9.94 -21.45 6.02
C LYS A 143 -8.77 -20.53 6.38
N TYR A 144 -7.94 -20.17 5.40
CA TYR A 144 -6.79 -19.28 5.57
C TYR A 144 -6.90 -18.07 4.62
N ASN A 145 -8.08 -17.50 4.57
CA ASN A 145 -8.31 -16.26 3.81
C ASN A 145 -7.82 -15.06 4.64
N THR A 146 -6.83 -14.36 4.12
CA THR A 146 -6.24 -13.19 4.78
C THR A 146 -6.65 -11.88 4.12
N THR A 147 -7.62 -11.92 3.21
CA THR A 147 -8.13 -10.72 2.53
C THR A 147 -8.41 -9.61 3.54
N CYS A 148 -7.83 -8.45 3.29
CA CYS A 148 -7.99 -7.31 4.18
C CYS A 148 -9.47 -6.86 4.21
N PRO A 149 -10.08 -6.66 5.39
CA PRO A 149 -11.47 -6.21 5.49
C PRO A 149 -11.76 -4.89 4.75
N PHE A 150 -10.75 -4.06 4.53
CA PHE A 150 -10.88 -2.82 3.74
C PHE A 150 -10.99 -3.12 2.25
N VAL A 151 -10.30 -4.14 1.73
CA VAL A 151 -10.45 -4.64 0.36
C VAL A 151 -11.85 -5.24 0.17
N GLU A 152 -12.30 -6.11 1.08
CA GLU A 152 -13.66 -6.63 1.03
C GLU A 152 -14.75 -5.54 1.07
N LYS A 153 -14.49 -4.44 1.79
CA LYS A 153 -15.41 -3.29 1.82
C LYS A 153 -15.55 -2.65 0.44
N VAL A 154 -14.45 -2.56 -0.33
CA VAL A 154 -14.49 -2.08 -1.72
C VAL A 154 -15.32 -3.02 -2.58
N TRP A 155 -15.13 -4.34 -2.45
CA TRP A 155 -15.92 -5.34 -3.18
C TRP A 155 -17.42 -5.25 -2.88
N LYS A 156 -17.77 -5.17 -1.58
CA LYS A 156 -19.16 -4.97 -1.14
C LYS A 156 -19.77 -3.69 -1.69
N ARG A 157 -18.97 -2.61 -1.77
CA ARG A 157 -19.43 -1.35 -2.35
C ARG A 157 -19.62 -1.46 -3.86
N SER A 158 -18.69 -2.10 -4.57
CA SER A 158 -18.81 -2.36 -6.01
C SER A 158 -20.05 -3.20 -6.33
N ALA A 159 -20.32 -4.26 -5.56
CA ALA A 159 -21.50 -5.08 -5.71
C ALA A 159 -22.81 -4.29 -5.46
N GLN A 160 -22.84 -3.39 -4.47
CA GLN A 160 -23.98 -2.51 -4.22
C GLN A 160 -24.25 -1.54 -5.37
N LEU A 161 -23.19 -1.05 -6.01
CA LEU A 161 -23.29 -0.19 -7.19
C LEU A 161 -23.82 -0.98 -8.39
N GLY A 162 -23.20 -2.12 -8.71
CA GLY A 162 -23.62 -3.00 -9.81
C GLY A 162 -25.06 -3.44 -9.68
N GLY A 163 -25.49 -3.85 -8.46
CA GLY A 163 -26.88 -4.23 -8.17
C GLY A 163 -27.91 -3.08 -8.32
N LYS A 164 -27.44 -1.84 -8.45
CA LYS A 164 -28.25 -0.66 -8.76
C LYS A 164 -28.01 -0.15 -10.19
N GLU A 165 -27.42 -0.95 -11.04
CA GLU A 165 -27.13 -0.65 -12.45
C GLU A 165 -26.17 0.54 -12.66
N TYR A 166 -25.26 0.80 -11.70
CA TYR A 166 -24.16 1.72 -11.93
C TYR A 166 -22.96 0.99 -12.52
N THR A 167 -22.30 1.60 -13.47
CA THR A 167 -20.95 1.20 -13.88
C THR A 167 -19.94 1.60 -12.82
N VAL A 168 -19.15 0.65 -12.37
CA VAL A 168 -18.11 0.88 -11.35
C VAL A 168 -16.81 1.30 -12.03
N VAL A 169 -16.41 2.55 -11.89
CA VAL A 169 -15.09 3.02 -12.30
C VAL A 169 -14.12 2.74 -11.15
N ILE A 170 -13.12 1.90 -11.41
CA ILE A 170 -12.12 1.48 -10.42
C ILE A 170 -10.84 2.26 -10.68
N HIS A 171 -10.52 3.24 -9.82
CA HIS A 171 -9.24 3.92 -9.85
C HIS A 171 -8.16 3.02 -9.22
N GLY A 172 -7.20 2.57 -10.01
CA GLY A 172 -6.13 1.70 -9.55
C GLY A 172 -5.20 1.25 -10.68
N LYS A 173 -4.06 0.69 -10.30
CA LYS A 173 -3.11 0.11 -11.27
C LYS A 173 -3.71 -1.18 -11.85
N PRO A 174 -3.97 -1.29 -13.17
CA PRO A 174 -4.68 -2.45 -13.75
C PRO A 174 -4.03 -3.80 -13.47
N THR A 175 -2.71 -3.82 -13.35
CA THR A 175 -1.92 -5.04 -13.11
C THR A 175 -1.78 -5.41 -11.64
N HIS A 176 -2.19 -4.53 -10.71
CA HIS A 176 -2.10 -4.78 -9.28
C HIS A 176 -3.10 -5.85 -8.82
N GLU A 177 -2.69 -6.75 -7.95
CA GLU A 177 -3.51 -7.88 -7.48
C GLU A 177 -4.85 -7.43 -6.91
N GLU A 178 -4.86 -6.41 -6.06
CA GLU A 178 -6.08 -5.85 -5.47
C GLU A 178 -7.02 -5.27 -6.54
N THR A 179 -6.48 -4.57 -7.56
CA THR A 179 -7.31 -4.01 -8.64
C THR A 179 -7.93 -5.12 -9.48
N ARG A 180 -7.16 -6.17 -9.80
CA ARG A 180 -7.68 -7.34 -10.53
C ARG A 180 -8.76 -8.08 -9.73
N ALA A 181 -8.55 -8.28 -8.43
CA ALA A 181 -9.55 -8.88 -7.56
C ALA A 181 -10.82 -8.01 -7.48
N THR A 182 -10.68 -6.71 -7.24
CA THR A 182 -11.83 -5.77 -7.19
C THR A 182 -12.59 -5.74 -8.51
N PHE A 183 -11.90 -5.74 -9.65
CA PHE A 183 -12.52 -5.80 -10.96
C PHE A 183 -13.31 -7.08 -11.17
N SER A 184 -12.74 -8.24 -10.82
CA SER A 184 -13.40 -9.56 -10.92
C SER A 184 -14.66 -9.60 -10.05
N HIS A 185 -14.59 -9.16 -8.78
CA HIS A 185 -15.75 -9.10 -7.90
C HIS A 185 -16.83 -8.08 -8.38
N ALA A 186 -16.43 -6.96 -8.97
CA ALA A 186 -17.38 -6.01 -9.54
C ALA A 186 -18.11 -6.58 -10.76
N ALA A 187 -17.42 -7.37 -11.59
CA ALA A 187 -17.95 -8.03 -12.76
C ALA A 187 -19.08 -9.04 -12.46
N GLU A 188 -19.13 -9.61 -11.24
CA GLU A 188 -20.18 -10.52 -10.82
C GLU A 188 -21.58 -9.86 -10.76
N THR A 189 -21.63 -8.55 -10.57
CA THR A 189 -22.89 -7.83 -10.30
C THR A 189 -23.24 -6.76 -11.30
N GLY A 190 -22.30 -6.35 -12.17
CA GLY A 190 -22.55 -5.28 -13.12
C GLY A 190 -21.33 -4.96 -13.98
N HIS A 191 -21.35 -3.77 -14.57
CA HIS A 191 -20.24 -3.29 -15.40
C HIS A 191 -19.17 -2.61 -14.56
N ALA A 192 -17.92 -2.84 -14.93
CA ALA A 192 -16.77 -2.17 -14.33
C ALA A 192 -15.75 -1.74 -15.39
N LEU A 193 -15.04 -0.67 -15.10
CA LEU A 193 -13.98 -0.09 -15.93
C LEU A 193 -12.82 0.33 -15.03
N VAL A 194 -11.59 -0.08 -15.35
CA VAL A 194 -10.39 0.34 -14.62
C VAL A 194 -9.77 1.58 -15.24
N VAL A 195 -9.58 2.61 -14.42
CA VAL A 195 -8.90 3.87 -14.76
C VAL A 195 -7.63 3.97 -13.93
N LYS A 196 -6.49 4.15 -14.59
CA LYS A 196 -5.17 4.05 -13.97
C LYS A 196 -4.73 5.34 -13.25
N ASN A 197 -5.03 6.50 -13.83
CA ASN A 197 -4.52 7.80 -13.38
C ASN A 197 -5.42 8.95 -13.87
N ALA A 198 -5.03 10.17 -13.50
CA ALA A 198 -5.76 11.39 -13.87
C ALA A 198 -5.86 11.61 -15.40
N GLU A 199 -4.84 11.25 -16.18
CA GLU A 199 -4.85 11.34 -17.65
C GLU A 199 -5.96 10.47 -18.25
N GLU A 200 -6.09 9.23 -17.78
CA GLU A 200 -7.14 8.32 -18.24
C GLU A 200 -8.53 8.76 -17.74
N ALA A 201 -8.61 9.32 -16.54
CA ALA A 201 -9.86 9.88 -16.03
C ALA A 201 -10.30 11.09 -16.85
N GLU A 202 -9.37 11.96 -17.26
CA GLU A 202 -9.65 13.10 -18.15
C GLU A 202 -10.12 12.63 -19.53
N PHE A 203 -9.45 11.61 -20.10
CA PHE A 203 -9.90 11.01 -21.35
C PHE A 203 -11.32 10.46 -21.24
N LEU A 204 -11.61 9.67 -20.19
CA LEU A 204 -12.94 9.13 -19.93
C LEU A 204 -13.99 10.23 -19.80
N ALA A 205 -13.69 11.25 -19.01
CA ALA A 205 -14.58 12.38 -18.77
C ALA A 205 -14.86 13.19 -20.06
N SER A 206 -13.81 13.53 -20.81
CA SER A 206 -13.95 14.24 -22.10
C SER A 206 -14.75 13.42 -23.12
N TRP A 207 -14.55 12.09 -23.15
CA TRP A 207 -15.33 11.21 -24.00
C TRP A 207 -16.81 11.19 -23.60
N MET A 208 -17.13 11.22 -22.29
CA MET A 208 -18.50 11.24 -21.76
C MET A 208 -19.20 12.59 -22.02
N GLU A 209 -18.47 13.70 -21.97
CA GLU A 209 -18.95 15.05 -22.22
C GLU A 209 -19.17 15.34 -23.72
N GLY A 210 -18.47 14.61 -24.59
CA GLY A 210 -18.56 14.70 -26.04
C GLY A 210 -19.80 14.02 -26.63
N ASP A 211 -19.76 13.79 -27.94
CA ASP A 211 -20.84 13.10 -28.66
C ASP A 211 -20.89 11.58 -28.46
N ARG A 212 -19.89 11.02 -27.72
CA ARG A 212 -19.70 9.56 -27.48
C ARG A 212 -19.59 8.74 -28.78
N GLY A 213 -19.23 9.38 -29.88
CA GLY A 213 -19.16 8.79 -31.22
C GLY A 213 -17.87 7.96 -31.43
N ASP A 214 -16.77 8.38 -30.83
CA ASP A 214 -15.49 7.70 -30.95
C ASP A 214 -15.39 6.46 -30.05
N VAL A 215 -16.16 5.43 -30.37
CA VAL A 215 -16.16 4.14 -29.64
C VAL A 215 -14.85 3.37 -29.88
N GLU A 216 -14.24 3.52 -31.05
CA GLU A 216 -12.96 2.88 -31.36
C GLU A 216 -11.83 3.45 -30.49
N GLY A 217 -11.72 4.79 -30.38
CA GLY A 217 -10.74 5.45 -29.50
C GLY A 217 -10.95 5.11 -28.03
N PHE A 218 -12.21 4.97 -27.59
CA PHE A 218 -12.52 4.48 -26.25
C PHE A 218 -11.91 3.10 -26.01
N TRP A 219 -12.14 2.13 -26.91
CA TRP A 219 -11.64 0.79 -26.74
C TRP A 219 -10.11 0.66 -26.91
N GLN A 220 -9.51 1.49 -27.78
CA GLN A 220 -8.03 1.56 -27.85
C GLN A 220 -7.42 1.93 -26.49
N ARG A 221 -8.09 2.78 -25.71
CA ARG A 221 -7.62 3.20 -24.38
C ARG A 221 -7.92 2.18 -23.29
N PHE A 222 -9.09 1.52 -23.32
CA PHE A 222 -9.59 0.71 -22.22
C PHE A 222 -9.74 -0.78 -22.54
N GLU A 223 -9.18 -1.25 -23.66
CA GLU A 223 -9.20 -2.68 -24.01
C GLU A 223 -8.62 -3.55 -22.89
N GLY A 224 -9.33 -4.63 -22.55
CA GLY A 224 -8.95 -5.56 -21.47
C GLY A 224 -9.10 -4.99 -20.05
N ARG A 225 -9.67 -3.77 -19.90
CA ARG A 225 -9.88 -3.11 -18.61
C ARG A 225 -11.34 -2.77 -18.31
N ALA A 226 -12.23 -3.25 -19.14
CA ALA A 226 -13.68 -3.18 -18.94
C ALA A 226 -14.29 -4.57 -18.92
N THR A 227 -15.39 -4.73 -18.19
CA THR A 227 -16.13 -5.99 -18.14
C THR A 227 -16.72 -6.35 -19.50
N PRO A 228 -16.80 -7.65 -19.85
CA PRO A 228 -17.49 -8.08 -21.05
C PRO A 228 -18.93 -7.52 -21.12
N GLY A 229 -19.33 -7.07 -22.30
CA GLY A 229 -20.68 -6.54 -22.51
C GLY A 229 -20.88 -5.07 -22.07
N LEU A 230 -19.86 -4.40 -21.53
CA LEU A 230 -19.94 -2.97 -21.32
C LEU A 230 -20.09 -2.25 -22.68
N ASP A 231 -21.16 -1.49 -22.82
CA ASP A 231 -21.39 -0.58 -23.94
C ASP A 231 -21.18 0.85 -23.42
N PRO A 232 -20.09 1.53 -23.80
CA PRO A 232 -19.79 2.84 -23.21
C PRO A 232 -20.84 3.89 -23.52
N GLN A 233 -21.56 3.78 -24.64
CA GLN A 233 -22.63 4.71 -25.01
C GLN A 233 -23.87 4.55 -24.13
N LYS A 234 -24.10 3.36 -23.55
CA LYS A 234 -25.29 3.06 -22.73
C LYS A 234 -25.01 3.03 -21.24
N HIS A 235 -23.84 2.50 -20.84
CA HIS A 235 -23.59 2.15 -19.45
C HIS A 235 -22.82 3.22 -18.65
N LEU A 236 -22.33 4.30 -19.32
CA LEU A 236 -21.62 5.38 -18.66
C LEU A 236 -22.47 6.59 -18.27
N HIS A 237 -23.80 6.45 -18.24
CA HIS A 237 -24.72 7.47 -17.68
C HIS A 237 -24.81 7.38 -16.16
N ARG A 238 -24.76 6.17 -15.61
CA ARG A 238 -24.82 5.91 -14.17
C ARG A 238 -23.48 5.36 -13.69
N VAL A 239 -22.72 6.15 -12.94
CA VAL A 239 -21.35 5.83 -12.58
C VAL A 239 -21.11 6.00 -11.08
N GLY A 240 -20.38 5.06 -10.50
CA GLY A 240 -19.80 5.19 -9.16
C GLY A 240 -18.32 4.90 -9.19
N VAL A 241 -17.53 5.67 -8.43
CA VAL A 241 -16.07 5.49 -8.36
C VAL A 241 -15.70 4.75 -7.09
N VAL A 242 -14.82 3.75 -7.21
CA VAL A 242 -14.12 3.09 -6.10
C VAL A 242 -12.62 3.09 -6.39
N ASN A 243 -11.78 2.83 -5.37
CA ASN A 243 -10.34 2.94 -5.52
C ASN A 243 -9.65 1.67 -5.02
N GLN A 244 -8.53 1.31 -5.63
CA GLN A 244 -7.52 0.49 -5.00
C GLN A 244 -7.16 1.15 -3.67
N THR A 245 -7.16 0.41 -2.57
CA THR A 245 -7.13 0.95 -1.19
C THR A 245 -5.83 1.68 -0.84
N THR A 246 -4.81 1.56 -1.67
CA THR A 246 -3.46 2.12 -1.46
C THR A 246 -3.09 3.28 -2.38
N MET A 247 -4.06 3.86 -3.12
CA MET A 247 -3.81 4.99 -4.03
C MET A 247 -3.56 6.31 -3.26
N LEU A 248 -3.04 7.31 -3.95
CA LEU A 248 -2.85 8.64 -3.39
C LEU A 248 -4.21 9.33 -3.18
N ALA A 249 -4.43 9.88 -1.99
CA ALA A 249 -5.72 10.45 -1.61
C ALA A 249 -6.11 11.66 -2.46
N SER A 250 -5.14 12.54 -2.79
CA SER A 250 -5.35 13.69 -3.68
C SER A 250 -5.81 13.27 -5.07
N ASP A 251 -5.15 12.27 -5.66
CA ASP A 251 -5.46 11.79 -7.00
C ASP A 251 -6.83 11.10 -7.02
N THR A 252 -7.10 10.30 -6.00
CA THR A 252 -8.39 9.62 -5.81
C THR A 252 -9.54 10.62 -5.80
N GLN A 253 -9.40 11.71 -5.04
CA GLN A 253 -10.42 12.75 -4.98
C GLN A 253 -10.55 13.48 -6.32
N ALA A 254 -9.43 13.91 -6.92
CA ALA A 254 -9.42 14.61 -8.19
C ALA A 254 -10.08 13.79 -9.33
N ILE A 255 -9.78 12.50 -9.40
CA ILE A 255 -10.36 11.56 -10.38
C ILE A 255 -11.87 11.40 -10.15
N ALA A 256 -12.29 11.21 -8.90
CA ALA A 256 -13.71 11.07 -8.57
C ALA A 256 -14.49 12.36 -8.92
N ASP A 257 -13.94 13.52 -8.59
CA ASP A 257 -14.55 14.82 -8.90
C ASP A 257 -14.63 15.06 -10.42
N ARG A 258 -13.59 14.71 -11.16
CA ARG A 258 -13.57 14.87 -12.62
C ARG A 258 -14.58 13.95 -13.31
N VAL A 259 -14.67 12.69 -12.90
CA VAL A 259 -15.69 11.75 -13.43
C VAL A 259 -17.09 12.21 -13.05
N LYS A 260 -17.27 12.68 -11.80
CA LYS A 260 -18.55 13.23 -11.34
C LYS A 260 -18.99 14.41 -12.19
N GLN A 261 -18.10 15.35 -12.48
CA GLN A 261 -18.39 16.51 -13.33
C GLN A 261 -18.89 16.10 -14.71
N ALA A 262 -18.25 15.10 -15.34
CA ALA A 262 -18.67 14.60 -16.64
C ALA A 262 -20.04 13.90 -16.60
N VAL A 263 -20.32 13.13 -15.52
CA VAL A 263 -21.64 12.51 -15.33
C VAL A 263 -22.72 13.57 -15.10
N ASP A 264 -22.45 14.60 -14.27
CA ASP A 264 -23.41 15.66 -13.95
C ASP A 264 -23.71 16.56 -15.17
N ALA A 265 -22.81 16.62 -16.16
CA ALA A 265 -23.03 17.34 -17.43
C ALA A 265 -24.00 16.59 -18.38
N ASP A 266 -24.20 15.31 -18.19
CA ASP A 266 -25.13 14.48 -18.95
C ASP A 266 -26.55 14.59 -18.37
N ALA A 267 -27.53 14.92 -19.22
CA ALA A 267 -28.94 15.06 -18.81
C ALA A 267 -29.55 13.76 -18.23
N GLN A 268 -28.96 12.60 -18.54
CA GLN A 268 -29.33 11.29 -17.99
C GLN A 268 -28.34 10.82 -16.93
N GLY A 269 -27.37 11.66 -16.58
CA GLY A 269 -26.27 11.32 -15.69
C GLY A 269 -26.71 11.16 -14.24
N GLU A 270 -26.22 10.09 -13.59
CA GLU A 270 -26.40 9.87 -12.17
C GLU A 270 -25.08 9.39 -11.55
N PHE A 271 -24.46 10.25 -10.74
CA PHE A 271 -23.23 9.90 -10.03
C PHE A 271 -23.57 9.34 -8.65
N ALA A 272 -23.12 8.12 -8.37
CA ALA A 272 -23.27 7.56 -7.05
C ALA A 272 -22.33 8.25 -6.05
N ASN A 273 -22.88 8.91 -5.04
CA ASN A 273 -22.09 9.51 -3.99
C ASN A 273 -21.37 8.40 -3.17
N THR A 274 -20.20 8.03 -3.61
CA THR A 274 -19.33 7.10 -2.92
C THR A 274 -18.38 7.90 -2.04
N ARG A 275 -18.29 7.52 -0.75
CA ARG A 275 -17.17 7.99 0.06
C ARG A 275 -15.90 7.37 -0.46
N ASP A 276 -14.77 8.05 -0.21
CA ASP A 276 -13.43 7.49 -0.38
C ASP A 276 -13.36 6.04 0.10
N THR A 277 -12.82 5.15 -0.74
CA THR A 277 -12.61 3.73 -0.46
C THR A 277 -11.17 3.39 -0.11
N LEU A 278 -10.31 4.39 0.10
CA LEU A 278 -8.96 4.16 0.62
C LEU A 278 -9.01 3.52 2.02
N CYS A 279 -8.01 2.74 2.36
CA CYS A 279 -7.93 2.19 3.70
C CYS A 279 -7.44 3.26 4.70
N TYR A 280 -7.83 3.10 5.97
CA TYR A 280 -7.41 4.03 7.02
C TYR A 280 -5.89 4.15 7.13
N ALA A 281 -5.16 3.04 6.95
CA ALA A 281 -3.70 3.05 7.04
C ALA A 281 -3.06 3.87 5.91
N THR A 282 -3.65 3.84 4.70
CA THR A 282 -3.22 4.69 3.59
C THR A 282 -3.43 6.16 3.94
N ASN A 283 -4.62 6.52 4.42
CA ASN A 283 -4.93 7.89 4.81
C ASN A 283 -4.06 8.36 5.99
N ASP A 284 -3.93 7.55 7.05
CA ASP A 284 -3.10 7.87 8.22
C ASP A 284 -1.63 8.08 7.83
N ASN A 285 -1.05 7.18 6.99
CA ASN A 285 0.36 7.27 6.58
C ASN A 285 0.62 8.50 5.69
N GLN A 286 -0.26 8.77 4.72
CA GLN A 286 -0.14 9.95 3.86
C GLN A 286 -0.31 11.25 4.67
N SER A 287 -1.31 11.33 5.54
CA SER A 287 -1.52 12.49 6.41
C SER A 287 -0.35 12.71 7.38
N ALA A 288 0.22 11.63 7.93
CA ALA A 288 1.38 11.71 8.82
C ALA A 288 2.67 12.13 8.09
N THR A 289 2.86 11.66 6.86
CA THR A 289 3.98 12.09 6.02
C THR A 289 3.82 13.57 5.66
N GLN A 290 2.63 13.99 5.23
CA GLN A 290 2.34 15.41 4.96
C GLN A 290 2.50 16.27 6.21
N GLY A 291 2.08 15.78 7.38
CA GLY A 291 2.28 16.46 8.66
C GLY A 291 3.76 16.66 9.00
N ALA A 292 4.60 15.66 8.71
CA ALA A 292 6.04 15.76 8.88
C ALA A 292 6.67 16.77 7.90
N LEU A 293 6.25 16.78 6.65
CA LEU A 293 6.72 17.74 5.64
C LEU A 293 6.30 19.18 6.00
N ASN A 294 5.06 19.36 6.45
CA ASN A 294 4.54 20.67 6.88
C ASN A 294 5.23 21.21 8.14
N ALA A 295 5.67 20.33 9.05
CA ALA A 295 6.46 20.73 10.20
C ALA A 295 7.84 21.29 9.81
N GLY A 296 8.35 20.87 8.67
CA GLY A 296 9.63 21.30 8.12
C GLY A 296 10.83 20.80 8.92
N GLY A 297 12.00 21.37 8.62
CA GLY A 297 13.25 21.12 9.36
C GLY A 297 13.99 19.84 8.97
N ALA A 298 13.40 18.95 8.17
CA ALA A 298 14.13 17.80 7.63
C ALA A 298 14.99 18.20 6.42
N ASP A 299 16.20 17.64 6.33
CA ASP A 299 17.14 17.85 5.23
C ASP A 299 17.02 16.77 4.15
N VAL A 300 16.56 15.58 4.54
CA VAL A 300 16.43 14.41 3.66
C VAL A 300 15.32 13.49 4.18
N ALA A 301 14.68 12.76 3.29
CA ALA A 301 13.70 11.74 3.63
C ALA A 301 14.21 10.33 3.27
N LEU A 302 14.08 9.39 4.20
CA LEU A 302 14.25 7.96 4.01
C LEU A 302 12.88 7.28 4.08
N VAL A 303 12.43 6.73 2.96
CA VAL A 303 11.15 6.01 2.87
C VAL A 303 11.45 4.52 2.79
N VAL A 304 11.02 3.76 3.80
CA VAL A 304 11.38 2.35 3.94
C VAL A 304 10.23 1.45 3.50
N GLY A 305 10.51 0.46 2.63
CA GLY A 305 9.52 -0.54 2.22
C GLY A 305 9.82 -1.23 0.90
N GLY A 306 8.92 -2.12 0.49
CA GLY A 306 9.06 -2.85 -0.77
C GLY A 306 8.84 -1.97 -2.00
N TYR A 307 9.69 -2.09 -3.01
CA TYR A 307 9.63 -1.27 -4.24
C TYR A 307 8.36 -1.46 -5.08
N ASN A 308 7.65 -2.56 -4.89
CA ASN A 308 6.36 -2.83 -5.51
C ASN A 308 5.14 -2.42 -4.65
N SER A 309 5.37 -1.83 -3.47
CA SER A 309 4.30 -1.35 -2.59
C SER A 309 3.74 -0.02 -3.06
N SER A 310 2.49 0.01 -3.52
CA SER A 310 1.80 1.26 -3.87
C SER A 310 1.75 2.26 -2.72
N ASN A 311 1.43 1.79 -1.50
CA ASN A 311 1.39 2.67 -0.33
C ASN A 311 2.75 3.36 -0.10
N THR A 312 3.86 2.60 -0.17
CA THR A 312 5.21 3.18 0.00
C THR A 312 5.58 4.13 -1.14
N THR A 313 5.28 3.77 -2.40
CA THR A 313 5.53 4.62 -3.57
C THR A 313 4.89 6.00 -3.41
N HIS A 314 3.63 6.06 -2.94
CA HIS A 314 2.94 7.34 -2.74
C HIS A 314 3.52 8.18 -1.59
N LEU A 315 4.15 7.56 -0.57
CA LEU A 315 4.90 8.30 0.45
C LEU A 315 6.19 8.90 -0.14
N VAL A 316 6.84 8.19 -1.07
CA VAL A 316 8.01 8.71 -1.82
C VAL A 316 7.58 9.92 -2.65
N GLU A 317 6.51 9.81 -3.44
CA GLU A 317 5.94 10.91 -4.23
C GLU A 317 5.67 12.15 -3.37
N LEU A 318 5.09 11.97 -2.17
CA LEU A 318 4.86 13.07 -1.23
C LEU A 318 6.18 13.70 -0.74
N CYS A 319 7.16 12.90 -0.34
CA CYS A 319 8.44 13.40 0.17
C CYS A 319 9.24 14.14 -0.91
N GLU A 320 9.26 13.64 -2.16
CA GLU A 320 9.96 14.22 -3.29
C GLU A 320 9.45 15.62 -3.67
N THR A 321 8.26 16.01 -3.22
CA THR A 321 7.75 17.37 -3.45
C THR A 321 8.59 18.45 -2.76
N THR A 322 9.30 18.10 -1.69
CA THR A 322 9.98 19.08 -0.82
C THR A 322 11.39 18.68 -0.39
N LEU A 323 11.73 17.38 -0.40
CA LEU A 323 12.98 16.85 0.15
C LEU A 323 13.70 15.95 -0.84
N PRO A 324 15.05 15.93 -0.84
CA PRO A 324 15.79 14.80 -1.37
C PRO A 324 15.28 13.52 -0.70
N THR A 325 14.88 12.52 -1.48
CA THR A 325 14.19 11.34 -0.96
C THR A 325 14.87 10.06 -1.45
N PHE A 326 15.09 9.13 -0.53
CA PHE A 326 15.68 7.83 -0.84
C PHE A 326 14.69 6.71 -0.46
N PHE A 327 14.25 5.96 -1.47
CA PHE A 327 13.37 4.81 -1.29
C PHE A 327 14.21 3.55 -1.17
N VAL A 328 14.23 2.95 0.02
CA VAL A 328 15.06 1.79 0.36
C VAL A 328 14.21 0.66 0.95
N ARG A 329 14.59 -0.59 0.70
CA ARG A 329 13.88 -1.75 1.30
C ARG A 329 14.22 -1.92 2.77
N ASN A 330 15.48 -1.79 3.11
CA ASN A 330 16.02 -1.96 4.46
C ASN A 330 17.47 -1.42 4.51
N GLU A 331 18.17 -1.68 5.63
CA GLU A 331 19.55 -1.27 5.87
C GLU A 331 20.57 -1.88 4.90
N LEU A 332 20.27 -3.02 4.28
CA LEU A 332 21.18 -3.71 3.35
C LEU A 332 21.36 -2.98 2.01
N GLU A 333 20.57 -1.94 1.79
CA GLU A 333 20.74 -1.07 0.62
C GLU A 333 21.91 -0.08 0.77
N TRP A 334 22.49 0.07 1.96
CA TRP A 334 23.75 0.78 2.18
C TRP A 334 24.92 -0.16 1.90
N LYS A 335 25.71 0.15 0.88
CA LYS A 335 26.86 -0.63 0.42
C LYS A 335 28.12 0.25 0.40
N GLU A 336 29.27 -0.34 0.06
CA GLU A 336 30.54 0.36 -0.01
C GLU A 336 30.56 1.54 -1.00
N ASP A 337 29.77 1.43 -2.08
CA ASP A 337 29.66 2.44 -3.15
C ASP A 337 28.57 3.49 -2.89
N GLY A 338 27.79 3.34 -1.81
CA GLY A 338 26.72 4.26 -1.44
C GLY A 338 25.39 3.57 -1.16
N VAL A 339 24.31 4.35 -1.11
CA VAL A 339 22.96 3.82 -0.96
C VAL A 339 22.36 3.43 -2.31
N HIS A 340 21.86 2.22 -2.39
CA HIS A 340 21.10 1.69 -3.51
C HIS A 340 19.61 1.96 -3.26
N HIS A 341 19.03 2.93 -3.94
CA HIS A 341 17.64 3.33 -3.75
C HIS A 341 16.84 3.20 -5.04
N PHE A 342 15.54 3.00 -4.92
CA PHE A 342 14.65 2.85 -6.08
C PHE A 342 14.15 4.22 -6.56
N ASP A 343 14.42 4.54 -7.81
CA ASP A 343 13.81 5.68 -8.50
C ASP A 343 12.44 5.27 -9.05
N ILE A 344 11.38 5.86 -8.50
CA ILE A 344 10.00 5.53 -8.86
C ILE A 344 9.60 6.00 -10.27
N HIS A 345 10.30 7.01 -10.81
CA HIS A 345 10.04 7.57 -12.13
C HIS A 345 10.75 6.77 -13.23
N ALA A 346 12.06 6.51 -13.03
CA ALA A 346 12.86 5.69 -13.94
C ALA A 346 12.58 4.19 -13.79
N LYS A 347 12.01 3.75 -12.66
CA LYS A 347 11.73 2.34 -12.29
C LYS A 347 12.99 1.47 -12.26
N GLU A 348 14.07 2.04 -11.74
CA GLU A 348 15.37 1.39 -11.63
C GLU A 348 16.03 1.66 -10.28
N ILE A 349 17.04 0.86 -9.94
CA ILE A 349 17.89 1.12 -8.78
C ILE A 349 18.95 2.15 -9.18
N ARG A 350 19.05 3.21 -8.39
CA ARG A 350 20.14 4.20 -8.46
C ARG A 350 21.06 4.09 -7.27
N VAL A 351 22.31 4.53 -7.46
CA VAL A 351 23.32 4.57 -6.40
C VAL A 351 23.68 6.02 -6.11
N THR A 352 23.60 6.40 -4.85
CA THR A 352 24.02 7.72 -4.36
C THR A 352 25.11 7.55 -3.31
N ALA A 353 26.32 8.02 -3.60
CA ALA A 353 27.50 7.81 -2.75
C ALA A 353 27.36 8.47 -1.36
N GLN A 354 26.73 9.64 -1.28
CA GLN A 354 26.52 10.39 -0.04
C GLN A 354 25.05 10.82 0.08
N PRO A 355 24.15 9.91 0.50
CA PRO A 355 22.71 10.19 0.61
C PRO A 355 22.38 11.06 1.82
N LEU A 356 23.18 10.99 2.87
CA LEU A 356 22.95 11.70 4.12
C LEU A 356 23.66 13.06 4.11
N PRO A 357 23.05 14.12 4.68
CA PRO A 357 23.64 15.44 4.81
C PRO A 357 24.97 15.39 5.57
N SER A 358 25.85 16.37 5.36
CA SER A 358 27.08 16.53 6.17
C SER A 358 26.72 16.76 7.64
N GLN A 359 27.68 16.43 8.54
CA GLN A 359 27.49 16.46 10.01
C GLN A 359 27.06 17.82 10.59
N VAL A 360 27.19 18.89 9.83
CA VAL A 360 26.76 20.23 10.25
C VAL A 360 26.00 20.86 9.10
N SER A 361 24.78 21.28 9.34
CA SER A 361 24.04 22.09 8.38
C SER A 361 24.70 23.42 8.14
N LEU A 362 24.37 24.12 7.06
CA LEU A 362 24.88 25.49 6.78
C LEU A 362 24.54 26.49 7.89
N GLN A 363 23.62 26.13 8.81
CA GLN A 363 23.18 26.95 9.94
C GLN A 363 23.81 26.53 11.28
N GLY A 364 24.70 25.53 11.29
CA GLY A 364 25.36 25.03 12.51
C GLY A 364 24.51 24.07 13.35
N GLU A 365 23.31 23.72 12.89
CA GLU A 365 22.37 22.77 13.54
C GLU A 365 22.67 21.32 13.11
N PRO A 366 22.37 20.32 13.96
CA PRO A 366 22.44 18.92 13.56
C PRO A 366 21.51 18.63 12.39
N PRO A 367 21.93 17.81 11.40
CA PRO A 367 21.08 17.42 10.30
C PRO A 367 19.85 16.66 10.81
N THR A 368 18.72 16.82 10.12
CA THR A 368 17.46 16.15 10.45
C THR A 368 17.06 15.21 9.33
N VAL A 369 16.89 13.93 9.67
CA VAL A 369 16.50 12.87 8.74
C VAL A 369 15.05 12.49 9.01
N LEU A 370 14.16 12.75 8.05
CA LEU A 370 12.79 12.25 8.08
C LEU A 370 12.78 10.76 7.73
N VAL A 371 12.18 9.94 8.57
CA VAL A 371 11.99 8.51 8.32
C VAL A 371 10.50 8.18 8.35
N THR A 372 10.03 7.54 7.30
CA THR A 372 8.66 6.99 7.20
C THR A 372 8.67 5.64 6.49
N SER A 373 7.57 4.92 6.53
CA SER A 373 7.47 3.64 5.84
C SER A 373 6.05 3.30 5.44
N GLY A 374 5.92 2.45 4.43
CA GLY A 374 4.62 1.94 3.98
C GLY A 374 3.98 0.98 4.98
N ALA A 375 2.67 0.76 4.81
CA ALA A 375 1.84 -0.10 5.66
C ALA A 375 2.19 -1.61 5.60
N SER A 376 3.08 -2.00 4.69
CA SER A 376 3.61 -3.37 4.54
C SER A 376 5.06 -3.51 5.06
N CYS A 377 5.63 -2.50 5.72
CA CYS A 377 6.99 -2.51 6.22
C CYS A 377 7.03 -2.88 7.71
N PRO A 378 7.83 -3.88 8.13
CA PRO A 378 8.03 -4.17 9.55
C PRO A 378 8.67 -3.00 10.30
N ASP A 379 8.26 -2.77 11.54
CA ASP A 379 8.90 -1.77 12.40
C ASP A 379 10.40 -2.06 12.62
N ALA A 380 10.77 -3.34 12.64
CA ALA A 380 12.18 -3.75 12.72
C ALA A 380 13.03 -3.26 11.54
N SER A 381 12.49 -3.27 10.31
CA SER A 381 13.22 -2.75 9.14
C SER A 381 13.43 -1.24 9.25
N VAL A 382 12.44 -0.51 9.77
CA VAL A 382 12.57 0.93 10.04
C VAL A 382 13.62 1.19 11.11
N GLU A 383 13.60 0.42 12.22
CA GLU A 383 14.60 0.53 13.29
C GLU A 383 16.03 0.31 12.75
N ARG A 384 16.25 -0.73 11.93
CA ARG A 384 17.58 -1.01 11.37
C ARG A 384 18.10 0.14 10.50
N VAL A 385 17.22 0.78 9.72
CA VAL A 385 17.58 1.99 8.94
C VAL A 385 17.87 3.17 9.87
N VAL A 386 17.09 3.39 10.92
CA VAL A 386 17.36 4.43 11.93
C VAL A 386 18.71 4.19 12.61
N ARG A 387 19.02 2.96 13.04
CA ARG A 387 20.32 2.62 13.65
C ARG A 387 21.49 2.90 12.71
N LEU A 388 21.35 2.55 11.43
CA LEU A 388 22.36 2.84 10.42
C LEU A 388 22.64 4.36 10.31
N VAL A 389 21.60 5.19 10.35
CA VAL A 389 21.78 6.65 10.38
C VAL A 389 22.49 7.10 11.66
N LEU A 390 22.12 6.53 12.81
CA LEU A 390 22.78 6.84 14.08
C LEU A 390 24.24 6.38 14.10
N ASP A 391 24.56 5.22 13.54
CA ASP A 391 25.94 4.73 13.42
C ASP A 391 26.78 5.64 12.52
N HIS A 392 26.19 6.22 11.47
CA HIS A 392 26.87 7.15 10.57
C HIS A 392 27.26 8.48 11.28
N TYR A 393 26.36 9.04 12.10
CA TYR A 393 26.58 10.33 12.73
C TYR A 393 27.18 10.22 14.14
N GLY A 394 27.06 9.07 14.79
CA GLY A 394 27.28 8.91 16.22
C GLY A 394 26.16 9.61 17.01
N GLY A 395 26.42 9.89 18.27
CA GLY A 395 25.49 10.66 19.08
C GLY A 395 25.16 10.03 20.43
N ARG A 396 24.11 10.55 21.06
CA ARG A 396 23.65 10.12 22.37
C ARG A 396 23.11 8.70 22.35
N ASP A 397 23.17 8.05 23.48
CA ASP A 397 22.61 6.73 23.67
C ASP A 397 21.09 6.69 23.38
N VAL A 398 20.64 5.67 22.64
CA VAL A 398 19.25 5.53 22.18
C VAL A 398 18.28 5.43 23.37
N ASP A 399 18.61 4.63 24.39
CA ASP A 399 17.74 4.44 25.54
C ASP A 399 17.58 5.72 26.36
N SER A 400 18.64 6.53 26.48
CA SER A 400 18.60 7.84 27.13
C SER A 400 17.68 8.80 26.40
N VAL A 401 17.79 8.90 25.06
CA VAL A 401 16.94 9.77 24.24
C VAL A 401 15.46 9.33 24.29
N LEU A 402 15.21 8.03 24.22
CA LEU A 402 13.83 7.52 24.34
C LEU A 402 13.24 7.76 25.73
N THR A 403 14.02 7.63 26.80
CA THR A 403 13.57 7.89 28.17
C THR A 403 13.20 9.36 28.35
N GLU A 404 14.02 10.28 27.83
CA GLU A 404 13.70 11.72 27.83
C GLU A 404 12.41 12.00 27.04
N PHE A 405 12.27 11.40 25.84
CA PHE A 405 11.06 11.53 25.04
C PHE A 405 9.80 11.02 25.78
N GLU A 406 9.90 9.87 26.46
CA GLU A 406 8.80 9.31 27.26
C GLU A 406 8.41 10.18 28.45
N GLN A 407 9.36 10.90 29.03
CA GLN A 407 9.16 11.80 30.18
C GLN A 407 8.78 13.22 29.76
N SER A 408 9.04 13.63 28.52
CA SER A 408 8.69 14.95 28.03
C SER A 408 7.17 15.18 28.14
N HIS A 409 6.79 16.30 28.73
CA HIS A 409 5.42 16.78 28.71
C HIS A 409 5.26 17.58 27.41
N SER A 410 4.34 17.16 26.56
CA SER A 410 3.96 17.88 25.34
C SER A 410 3.19 19.13 25.67
#